data_ca44b6f2a93c6dfbef0b12538f0b7b2f
#
_entry.id   ca44b6f2a93c6dfbef0b12538f0b7b2f
#
_cell.length_a   1.000
_cell.length_b   1.000
_cell.length_c   1.000
_cell.angle_alpha   90.00
_cell.angle_beta   90.00
_cell.angle_gamma   90.00
#
_symmetry.space_group_name_H-M   'P 1'
#
loop_
_entity.id
_entity.type
_entity.pdbx_description
1 polymer ?
#
loop_
_entity_poly.entity_id
_entity_poly.type
_entity_poly.pdbx_seq_one_letter_code
_entity_poly.pdbx_strand_id
1 'polypeptide(L)'
;MKKFIAIYILLAAILPASVFAQVQRSAAFHDKYQLNEVVVLSRHNIRSPLSTNGSALSKMTTHQWTNWSSAASELTLKGGVLETEMGQFFRKWTVSEGLFKENQVPSVDEVNVYANSMQRCIATAAYFSTAFMPVGGLKVNHRYTPSTMDPVFNPVLTKVSDAFKAKAMEQINAMGGKAGLVGLAKSLKESYRNISRTLDYPQSEAYKNLGDVKYDDTQITLVKGKEPGMKGTMKNFNSASDAFILQYYEEPDADKAAFGEKLTRDDWTSIAKVKDVYGDVLFTAPIVAANVAHPLLMYMKDELNSKNRKFTFLCGHDSNIASVNAALGVERYSLPNSIEKVTPIGSKVVYEKWIEKATGKEYVGVNLVYQSTDQLQQNAPLDLDHAPQVFPLSFKGLQKNADGLYSFEQINERFEQAVNAYDDIK
;
A
#
# COMPACT_ATOMS: atom_id res chain seq x y z
N MET A 1 -8.84 -66.02 -23.32
CA MET A 1 -7.97 -65.02 -22.65
C MET A 1 -8.22 -63.66 -23.30
N LYS A 2 -9.02 -62.81 -22.67
CA LYS A 2 -9.32 -61.43 -23.15
C LYS A 2 -8.35 -60.47 -22.44
N LYS A 3 -7.49 -59.81 -23.21
CA LYS A 3 -6.58 -58.79 -22.70
C LYS A 3 -7.35 -57.48 -22.54
N PHE A 4 -7.46 -56.99 -21.29
CA PHE A 4 -7.92 -55.64 -21.00
C PHE A 4 -6.74 -54.70 -21.17
N ILE A 5 -6.85 -53.72 -22.08
CA ILE A 5 -5.93 -52.60 -22.23
C ILE A 5 -6.52 -51.48 -21.37
N ALA A 6 -5.81 -51.13 -20.28
CA ALA A 6 -6.15 -49.97 -19.46
C ALA A 6 -5.55 -48.70 -20.11
N ILE A 7 -6.41 -47.82 -20.60
CA ILE A 7 -6.02 -46.51 -21.10
C ILE A 7 -5.92 -45.58 -19.90
N TYR A 8 -4.72 -45.16 -19.49
CA TYR A 8 -4.49 -44.10 -18.55
C TYR A 8 -4.70 -42.76 -19.25
N ILE A 9 -5.83 -42.10 -18.99
CA ILE A 9 -6.06 -40.70 -19.35
C ILE A 9 -5.27 -39.86 -18.38
N LEU A 10 -4.17 -39.26 -18.83
CA LEU A 10 -3.42 -38.26 -18.10
C LEU A 10 -4.22 -36.96 -18.11
N LEU A 11 -4.96 -36.68 -17.02
CA LEU A 11 -5.53 -35.35 -16.82
C LEU A 11 -4.38 -34.38 -16.53
N ALA A 12 -3.92 -33.66 -17.53
CA ALA A 12 -3.08 -32.49 -17.32
C ALA A 12 -3.92 -31.43 -16.58
N ALA A 13 -3.69 -31.27 -15.29
CA ALA A 13 -4.21 -30.15 -14.54
C ALA A 13 -3.61 -28.87 -15.17
N ILE A 14 -4.45 -28.13 -15.89
CA ILE A 14 -4.13 -26.76 -16.31
C ILE A 14 -4.14 -25.94 -15.02
N LEU A 15 -2.97 -25.76 -14.41
CA LEU A 15 -2.80 -24.76 -13.36
C LEU A 15 -3.14 -23.40 -13.97
N PRO A 16 -3.97 -22.57 -13.34
CA PRO A 16 -4.22 -21.23 -13.84
C PRO A 16 -2.87 -20.51 -13.93
N ALA A 17 -2.55 -19.98 -15.10
CA ALA A 17 -1.39 -19.12 -15.30
C ALA A 17 -1.41 -18.05 -14.21
N SER A 18 -0.33 -17.94 -13.45
CA SER A 18 -0.19 -17.00 -12.36
C SER A 18 -0.54 -15.60 -12.85
N VAL A 19 -1.43 -14.91 -12.15
CA VAL A 19 -1.90 -13.54 -12.43
C VAL A 19 -0.78 -12.50 -12.15
N PHE A 20 0.46 -12.95 -11.95
CA PHE A 20 1.61 -12.09 -11.71
C PHE A 20 2.12 -11.49 -13.01
N ALA A 21 2.30 -10.18 -13.06
CA ALA A 21 3.09 -9.57 -14.10
C ALA A 21 4.51 -10.14 -14.02
N GLN A 22 5.07 -10.51 -15.17
CA GLN A 22 6.48 -10.90 -15.21
C GLN A 22 7.31 -9.71 -14.75
N VAL A 23 8.18 -9.94 -13.76
CA VAL A 23 9.14 -8.93 -13.29
C VAL A 23 10.08 -8.52 -14.44
N GLN A 24 10.44 -9.48 -15.28
CA GLN A 24 11.22 -9.25 -16.51
C GLN A 24 10.31 -9.35 -17.72
N ARG A 25 10.35 -8.34 -18.57
CA ARG A 25 9.63 -8.31 -19.83
C ARG A 25 10.30 -9.26 -20.85
N SER A 26 9.54 -9.76 -21.81
CA SER A 26 10.08 -10.63 -22.87
C SER A 26 11.01 -9.87 -23.82
N ALA A 27 11.88 -10.60 -24.53
CA ALA A 27 12.73 -10.03 -25.59
C ALA A 27 11.89 -9.29 -26.64
N ALA A 28 10.75 -9.88 -27.08
CA ALA A 28 9.85 -9.24 -28.05
C ALA A 28 9.25 -7.93 -27.52
N PHE A 29 9.02 -7.81 -26.21
CA PHE A 29 8.59 -6.55 -25.59
C PHE A 29 9.72 -5.51 -25.67
N HIS A 30 10.96 -5.88 -25.36
CA HIS A 30 12.13 -5.01 -25.45
C HIS A 30 12.50 -4.61 -26.88
N ASP A 31 12.22 -5.46 -27.87
CA ASP A 31 12.37 -5.08 -29.29
C ASP A 31 11.45 -3.91 -29.65
N LYS A 32 10.26 -3.85 -29.03
CA LYS A 32 9.22 -2.87 -29.30
C LYS A 32 9.31 -1.63 -28.41
N TYR A 33 9.64 -1.78 -27.13
CA TYR A 33 9.60 -0.71 -26.14
C TYR A 33 10.94 -0.49 -25.44
N GLN A 34 11.14 0.71 -24.93
CA GLN A 34 12.25 1.12 -24.09
C GLN A 34 11.71 1.82 -22.85
N LEU A 35 12.16 1.39 -21.66
CA LEU A 35 11.83 2.07 -20.40
C LEU A 35 12.50 3.46 -20.38
N ASN A 36 11.71 4.49 -20.14
CA ASN A 36 12.17 5.88 -20.16
C ASN A 36 12.11 6.54 -18.77
N GLU A 37 11.11 6.20 -17.99
CA GLU A 37 10.88 6.82 -16.69
C GLU A 37 10.12 5.87 -15.76
N VAL A 38 10.38 5.99 -14.47
CA VAL A 38 9.65 5.28 -13.40
C VAL A 38 9.27 6.27 -12.32
N VAL A 39 7.97 6.33 -11.97
CA VAL A 39 7.47 7.08 -10.82
C VAL A 39 6.89 6.13 -9.80
N VAL A 40 7.40 6.20 -8.57
CA VAL A 40 7.03 5.30 -7.46
C VAL A 40 6.34 6.07 -6.35
N LEU A 41 5.14 5.65 -5.97
CA LEU A 41 4.49 6.06 -4.73
C LEU A 41 4.59 4.91 -3.71
N SER A 42 5.41 5.10 -2.69
CA SER A 42 5.71 4.09 -1.67
C SER A 42 5.00 4.37 -0.35
N ARG A 43 4.45 3.33 0.27
CA ARG A 43 4.18 3.30 1.71
C ARG A 43 5.49 3.07 2.46
N HIS A 44 5.70 3.73 3.62
CA HIS A 44 6.83 3.42 4.51
C HIS A 44 6.85 1.93 4.90
N ASN A 45 8.01 1.42 5.28
CA ASN A 45 8.18 0.03 5.71
C ASN A 45 7.80 -0.17 7.20
N ILE A 46 8.11 -1.33 7.80
CA ILE A 46 7.71 -1.70 9.17
C ILE A 46 8.16 -0.63 10.18
N ARG A 47 7.24 -0.22 11.01
CA ARG A 47 7.42 0.75 12.09
C ARG A 47 6.91 0.20 13.42
N SER A 48 7.35 0.78 14.51
CA SER A 48 6.69 0.58 15.79
C SER A 48 5.23 1.11 15.74
N PRO A 49 4.29 0.52 16.49
CA PRO A 49 2.93 1.03 16.56
C PRO A 49 2.85 2.52 16.92
N LEU A 50 1.78 3.19 16.51
CA LEU A 50 1.54 4.60 16.86
C LEU A 50 1.35 4.82 18.38
N SER A 51 1.00 3.75 19.09
CA SER A 51 0.80 3.72 20.53
C SER A 51 1.68 2.64 21.15
N THR A 52 2.37 2.97 22.21
CA THR A 52 3.24 2.05 22.97
C THR A 52 2.57 1.55 24.23
N ASN A 53 3.29 0.75 25.03
CA ASN A 53 2.88 0.30 26.35
C ASN A 53 2.46 1.50 27.23
N GLY A 54 1.36 1.36 27.97
CA GLY A 54 0.72 2.43 28.73
C GLY A 54 -0.34 3.25 27.97
N SER A 55 -0.48 3.03 26.65
CA SER A 55 -1.48 3.66 25.80
C SER A 55 -2.83 2.93 25.78
N ALA A 56 -3.79 3.46 24.99
CA ALA A 56 -5.08 2.80 24.76
C ALA A 56 -4.94 1.38 24.20
N LEU A 57 -3.88 1.10 23.41
CA LEU A 57 -3.63 -0.24 22.86
C LEU A 57 -3.26 -1.26 23.95
N SER A 58 -2.40 -0.89 24.91
CA SER A 58 -2.04 -1.78 26.02
C SER A 58 -3.20 -2.05 26.97
N LYS A 59 -4.21 -1.20 26.99
CA LYS A 59 -5.43 -1.40 27.77
C LYS A 59 -6.41 -2.38 27.14
N MET A 60 -6.20 -2.77 25.87
CA MET A 60 -7.07 -3.72 25.15
C MET A 60 -6.68 -5.18 25.38
N THR A 61 -5.60 -5.46 26.11
CA THR A 61 -5.11 -6.80 26.34
C THR A 61 -4.54 -6.95 27.75
N THR A 62 -4.45 -8.19 28.23
CA THR A 62 -3.70 -8.58 29.44
C THR A 62 -2.25 -8.96 29.11
N HIS A 63 -1.95 -9.14 27.83
CA HIS A 63 -0.62 -9.48 27.34
C HIS A 63 0.26 -8.26 27.18
N GLN A 64 1.57 -8.49 27.07
CA GLN A 64 2.55 -7.46 26.75
C GLN A 64 2.91 -7.54 25.27
N TRP A 65 2.79 -6.40 24.58
CA TRP A 65 3.29 -6.27 23.21
C TRP A 65 4.81 -6.42 23.16
N THR A 66 5.34 -6.84 22.00
CA THR A 66 6.78 -7.01 21.81
C THR A 66 7.55 -5.72 22.12
N ASN A 67 8.83 -5.88 22.46
CA ASN A 67 9.74 -4.76 22.61
C ASN A 67 10.24 -4.33 21.22
N TRP A 68 9.87 -3.14 20.83
CA TRP A 68 10.20 -2.59 19.52
C TRP A 68 11.62 -2.05 19.48
N SER A 69 12.30 -2.19 18.32
CA SER A 69 13.66 -1.67 18.10
C SER A 69 13.72 -0.15 17.89
N SER A 70 12.57 0.52 17.81
CA SER A 70 12.45 1.97 17.60
C SER A 70 11.37 2.58 18.48
N ALA A 71 11.39 3.90 18.60
CA ALA A 71 10.34 4.65 19.29
C ALA A 71 8.98 4.52 18.58
N ALA A 72 7.90 4.89 19.27
CA ALA A 72 6.55 4.85 18.71
C ALA A 72 6.48 5.58 17.37
N SER A 73 5.84 4.97 16.38
CA SER A 73 5.67 5.46 15.02
C SER A 73 6.93 5.56 14.14
N GLU A 74 8.09 5.21 14.64
CA GLU A 74 9.36 5.24 13.90
C GLU A 74 9.64 3.91 13.19
N LEU A 75 10.36 3.98 12.07
CA LEU A 75 10.79 2.80 11.31
C LEU A 75 11.62 1.86 12.19
N THR A 76 11.33 0.56 12.16
CA THR A 76 12.11 -0.43 12.88
C THR A 76 13.40 -0.78 12.14
N LEU A 77 14.33 -1.42 12.84
CA LEU A 77 15.54 -1.93 12.22
C LEU A 77 15.23 -2.93 11.10
N LYS A 78 14.28 -3.83 11.35
CA LYS A 78 13.81 -4.80 10.35
C LYS A 78 13.18 -4.09 9.14
N GLY A 79 12.37 -3.05 9.36
CA GLY A 79 11.81 -2.24 8.28
C GLY A 79 12.91 -1.60 7.41
N GLY A 80 14.02 -1.19 8.00
CA GLY A 80 15.19 -0.69 7.27
C GLY A 80 15.86 -1.76 6.41
N VAL A 81 16.05 -2.98 6.95
CA VAL A 81 16.61 -4.11 6.19
C VAL A 81 15.73 -4.46 4.99
N LEU A 82 14.42 -4.62 5.19
CA LEU A 82 13.47 -4.94 4.12
C LEU A 82 13.45 -3.87 3.03
N GLU A 83 13.58 -2.61 3.39
CA GLU A 83 13.62 -1.52 2.41
C GLU A 83 14.95 -1.46 1.65
N THR A 84 16.07 -1.87 2.28
CA THR A 84 17.35 -2.06 1.61
C THR A 84 17.25 -3.15 0.53
N GLU A 85 16.63 -4.28 0.85
CA GLU A 85 16.38 -5.34 -0.14
C GLU A 85 15.52 -4.84 -1.30
N MET A 86 14.48 -4.08 -1.03
CA MET A 86 13.64 -3.49 -2.06
C MET A 86 14.43 -2.51 -2.95
N GLY A 87 15.27 -1.66 -2.36
CA GLY A 87 16.15 -0.75 -3.11
C GLY A 87 17.14 -1.50 -4.02
N GLN A 88 17.74 -2.58 -3.54
CA GLN A 88 18.62 -3.45 -4.35
C GLN A 88 17.88 -4.11 -5.52
N PHE A 89 16.65 -4.59 -5.29
CA PHE A 89 15.81 -5.12 -6.35
C PHE A 89 15.55 -4.06 -7.43
N PHE A 90 15.11 -2.86 -7.05
CA PHE A 90 14.85 -1.78 -8.01
C PHE A 90 16.11 -1.37 -8.79
N ARG A 91 17.28 -1.37 -8.14
CA ARG A 91 18.55 -1.16 -8.85
C ARG A 91 18.75 -2.19 -9.95
N LYS A 92 18.70 -3.49 -9.59
CA LYS A 92 18.93 -4.59 -10.56
C LYS A 92 17.89 -4.55 -11.68
N TRP A 93 16.64 -4.32 -11.32
CA TRP A 93 15.54 -4.23 -12.28
C TRP A 93 15.70 -3.05 -13.25
N THR A 94 15.95 -1.85 -12.76
CA THR A 94 16.10 -0.68 -13.64
C THR A 94 17.34 -0.75 -14.54
N VAL A 95 18.38 -1.46 -14.12
CA VAL A 95 19.55 -1.76 -14.95
C VAL A 95 19.20 -2.80 -16.02
N SER A 96 18.51 -3.88 -15.66
CA SER A 96 18.08 -4.92 -16.61
C SER A 96 17.12 -4.38 -17.67
N GLU A 97 16.26 -3.41 -17.30
CA GLU A 97 15.35 -2.72 -18.22
C GLU A 97 16.01 -1.57 -19.00
N GLY A 98 17.31 -1.33 -18.80
CA GLY A 98 18.11 -0.36 -19.55
C GLY A 98 17.84 1.11 -19.18
N LEU A 99 17.12 1.40 -18.09
CA LEU A 99 16.86 2.77 -17.62
C LEU A 99 18.16 3.42 -17.11
N PHE A 100 18.98 2.65 -16.39
CA PHE A 100 20.32 3.04 -15.94
C PHE A 100 21.37 2.04 -16.42
N LYS A 101 22.61 2.50 -16.51
CA LYS A 101 23.76 1.60 -16.69
C LYS A 101 24.21 1.09 -15.32
N GLU A 102 24.84 -0.07 -15.32
CA GLU A 102 25.51 -0.56 -14.10
C GLU A 102 26.55 0.46 -13.63
N ASN A 103 26.55 0.72 -12.33
CA ASN A 103 27.44 1.71 -11.69
C ASN A 103 27.29 3.15 -12.19
N GLN A 104 26.20 3.50 -12.85
CA GLN A 104 25.91 4.88 -13.21
C GLN A 104 25.63 5.71 -11.95
N VAL A 105 26.25 6.89 -11.89
CA VAL A 105 25.87 7.97 -10.98
C VAL A 105 24.92 8.88 -11.73
N PRO A 106 23.63 8.92 -11.39
CA PRO A 106 22.68 9.79 -12.09
C PRO A 106 22.96 11.25 -11.75
N SER A 107 22.55 12.15 -12.67
CA SER A 107 22.52 13.57 -12.36
C SER A 107 21.40 13.87 -11.36
N VAL A 108 21.50 15.03 -10.69
CA VAL A 108 20.47 15.47 -9.71
C VAL A 108 19.08 15.65 -10.33
N ASP A 109 19.02 15.90 -11.64
CA ASP A 109 17.77 16.09 -12.37
C ASP A 109 17.14 14.76 -12.82
N GLU A 110 17.94 13.68 -12.92
CA GLU A 110 17.47 12.38 -13.35
C GLU A 110 16.74 11.62 -12.24
N VAL A 111 17.08 11.85 -10.96
CA VAL A 111 16.50 11.12 -9.83
C VAL A 111 15.97 12.07 -8.77
N ASN A 112 14.69 11.92 -8.42
CA ASN A 112 14.05 12.63 -7.33
C ASN A 112 13.62 11.65 -6.24
N VAL A 113 14.08 11.89 -5.01
CA VAL A 113 13.65 11.15 -3.82
C VAL A 113 13.01 12.13 -2.86
N TYR A 114 11.71 12.00 -2.64
CA TYR A 114 10.96 12.90 -1.80
C TYR A 114 10.09 12.14 -0.80
N ALA A 115 10.27 12.42 0.46
CA ALA A 115 9.56 11.78 1.56
C ALA A 115 8.67 12.75 2.32
N ASN A 116 7.54 12.26 2.81
CA ASN A 116 6.85 12.94 3.89
C ASN A 116 7.83 13.14 5.06
N SER A 117 7.76 14.30 5.72
CA SER A 117 8.70 14.68 6.80
C SER A 117 8.48 13.91 8.12
N MET A 118 7.85 12.72 8.06
CA MET A 118 7.78 11.78 9.17
C MET A 118 9.03 10.89 9.20
N GLN A 119 9.59 10.63 10.39
CA GLN A 119 10.82 9.84 10.55
C GLN A 119 10.77 8.54 9.73
N ARG A 120 9.71 7.74 9.86
CA ARG A 120 9.56 6.48 9.13
C ARG A 120 9.58 6.60 7.61
N CYS A 121 9.07 7.71 7.06
CA CYS A 121 9.08 7.96 5.61
C CYS A 121 10.46 8.41 5.14
N ILE A 122 11.13 9.31 5.89
CA ILE A 122 12.50 9.75 5.61
C ILE A 122 13.45 8.55 5.69
N ALA A 123 13.35 7.74 6.75
CA ALA A 123 14.19 6.57 6.93
C ALA A 123 13.96 5.51 5.84
N THR A 124 12.69 5.19 5.51
CA THR A 124 12.36 4.30 4.38
C THR A 124 13.01 4.79 3.09
N ALA A 125 12.84 6.07 2.75
CA ALA A 125 13.44 6.64 1.54
C ALA A 125 14.97 6.62 1.57
N ALA A 126 15.59 6.79 2.73
CA ALA A 126 17.04 6.75 2.89
C ALA A 126 17.60 5.34 2.67
N TYR A 127 17.00 4.31 3.29
CA TYR A 127 17.41 2.91 3.08
C TYR A 127 17.23 2.49 1.63
N PHE A 128 16.08 2.82 1.03
CA PHE A 128 15.83 2.56 -0.39
C PHE A 128 16.89 3.22 -1.27
N SER A 129 17.11 4.52 -1.11
CA SER A 129 18.01 5.31 -1.97
C SER A 129 19.45 4.85 -1.88
N THR A 130 19.93 4.51 -0.68
CA THR A 130 21.29 4.02 -0.44
C THR A 130 21.48 2.65 -1.12
N ALA A 131 20.49 1.78 -1.09
CA ALA A 131 20.58 0.48 -1.74
C ALA A 131 20.34 0.58 -3.26
N PHE A 132 19.48 1.50 -3.69
CA PHE A 132 19.18 1.75 -5.11
C PHE A 132 20.38 2.33 -5.87
N MET A 133 21.04 3.35 -5.31
CA MET A 133 22.20 4.02 -5.92
C MET A 133 23.32 4.22 -4.88
N PRO A 134 24.02 3.16 -4.47
CA PRO A 134 24.95 3.21 -3.33
C PRO A 134 26.12 4.19 -3.51
N VAL A 135 26.53 4.43 -4.75
CA VAL A 135 27.61 5.39 -5.08
C VAL A 135 27.06 6.74 -5.53
N GLY A 136 25.75 6.88 -5.70
CA GLY A 136 25.11 8.09 -6.22
C GLY A 136 24.96 9.22 -5.21
N GLY A 137 25.03 8.91 -3.91
CA GLY A 137 24.85 9.91 -2.85
C GLY A 137 23.49 10.61 -2.94
N LEU A 138 22.40 9.89 -3.32
CA LEU A 138 21.09 10.47 -3.52
C LEU A 138 20.58 11.15 -2.24
N LYS A 139 20.18 12.41 -2.37
CA LYS A 139 19.58 13.16 -1.28
C LYS A 139 18.11 12.81 -1.13
N VAL A 140 17.70 12.43 0.07
CA VAL A 140 16.28 12.36 0.44
C VAL A 140 15.80 13.77 0.75
N ASN A 141 14.91 14.28 -0.10
CA ASN A 141 14.26 15.57 0.11
C ASN A 141 13.08 15.39 1.06
N HIS A 142 12.96 16.31 2.02
CA HIS A 142 11.77 16.50 2.84
C HIS A 142 11.65 17.99 3.16
N ARG A 143 10.43 18.53 3.19
CA ARG A 143 10.22 19.99 3.21
C ARG A 143 10.13 20.58 4.63
N TYR A 144 9.82 19.74 5.61
CA TYR A 144 9.54 20.17 6.98
C TYR A 144 10.48 19.49 7.98
N THR A 145 10.52 19.99 9.19
CA THR A 145 11.21 19.34 10.31
C THR A 145 10.71 17.91 10.50
N PRO A 146 11.58 16.93 10.78
CA PRO A 146 11.17 15.56 11.06
C PRO A 146 10.03 15.50 12.10
N SER A 147 9.09 14.57 11.89
CA SER A 147 7.83 14.40 12.65
C SER A 147 6.76 15.45 12.36
N THR A 148 6.90 16.25 11.31
CA THR A 148 5.86 17.14 10.79
C THR A 148 5.27 16.56 9.51
N MET A 149 3.93 16.52 9.39
CA MET A 149 3.28 16.06 8.16
C MET A 149 3.43 17.11 7.05
N ASP A 150 4.00 16.69 5.93
CA ASP A 150 4.08 17.53 4.73
C ASP A 150 2.71 17.60 4.04
N PRO A 151 2.19 18.80 3.70
CA PRO A 151 0.89 18.95 3.04
C PRO A 151 0.70 18.13 1.75
N VAL A 152 1.77 17.78 1.03
CA VAL A 152 1.69 16.92 -0.15
C VAL A 152 1.24 15.51 0.20
N PHE A 153 1.66 14.99 1.36
CA PHE A 153 1.34 13.65 1.83
C PHE A 153 0.28 13.61 2.93
N ASN A 154 -0.07 14.77 3.49
CA ASN A 154 -1.02 14.84 4.60
C ASN A 154 -2.46 14.74 4.07
N PRO A 155 -3.22 13.64 4.34
CA PRO A 155 -4.53 13.42 3.76
C PRO A 155 -5.62 14.22 4.51
N VAL A 156 -5.43 15.53 4.68
CA VAL A 156 -6.40 16.40 5.36
C VAL A 156 -7.48 16.90 4.41
N LEU A 157 -8.68 17.04 4.94
CA LEU A 157 -9.82 17.65 4.25
C LEU A 157 -9.65 19.17 4.18
N THR A 158 -9.48 19.70 2.99
CA THR A 158 -9.30 21.14 2.76
C THR A 158 -10.59 21.88 2.40
N LYS A 159 -11.53 21.18 1.73
CA LYS A 159 -12.86 21.68 1.39
C LYS A 159 -13.91 20.83 2.13
N VAL A 160 -14.67 21.44 3.04
CA VAL A 160 -15.72 20.75 3.81
C VAL A 160 -16.93 21.66 3.97
N SER A 161 -18.01 21.32 3.30
CA SER A 161 -19.33 21.91 3.43
C SER A 161 -20.33 20.85 3.89
N ASP A 162 -21.57 21.23 4.18
CA ASP A 162 -22.63 20.24 4.50
C ASP A 162 -22.96 19.38 3.27
N ALA A 163 -22.91 19.95 2.06
CA ALA A 163 -23.07 19.17 0.82
C ALA A 163 -21.97 18.14 0.64
N PHE A 164 -20.71 18.52 0.91
CA PHE A 164 -19.58 17.58 0.91
C PHE A 164 -19.81 16.45 1.92
N LYS A 165 -20.15 16.77 3.16
CA LYS A 165 -20.40 15.76 4.20
C LYS A 165 -21.51 14.78 3.80
N ALA A 166 -22.62 15.31 3.29
CA ALA A 166 -23.76 14.49 2.84
C ALA A 166 -23.31 13.53 1.73
N LYS A 167 -22.58 14.02 0.72
CA LYS A 167 -22.11 13.20 -0.40
C LYS A 167 -21.06 12.18 0.04
N ALA A 168 -20.13 12.56 0.90
CA ALA A 168 -19.15 11.65 1.47
C ALA A 168 -19.81 10.51 2.26
N MET A 169 -20.78 10.84 3.12
CA MET A 169 -21.52 9.84 3.89
C MET A 169 -22.37 8.92 3.01
N GLU A 170 -23.00 9.43 1.92
CA GLU A 170 -23.66 8.61 0.92
C GLU A 170 -22.70 7.57 0.32
N GLN A 171 -21.52 8.01 -0.14
CA GLN A 171 -20.52 7.16 -0.77
C GLN A 171 -19.92 6.15 0.21
N ILE A 172 -19.64 6.56 1.45
CA ILE A 172 -19.13 5.68 2.51
C ILE A 172 -20.18 4.61 2.86
N ASN A 173 -21.45 4.99 3.04
CA ASN A 173 -22.50 4.02 3.32
C ASN A 173 -22.70 3.02 2.17
N ALA A 174 -22.56 3.46 0.92
CA ALA A 174 -22.65 2.58 -0.25
C ALA A 174 -21.63 1.42 -0.23
N MET A 175 -20.48 1.58 0.44
CA MET A 175 -19.48 0.51 0.59
C MET A 175 -20.00 -0.71 1.35
N GLY A 176 -20.95 -0.51 2.28
CA GLY A 176 -21.58 -1.59 3.05
C GLY A 176 -22.90 -2.10 2.45
N GLY A 177 -23.20 -1.71 1.21
CA GLY A 177 -24.44 -2.08 0.52
C GLY A 177 -25.67 -1.51 1.21
N LYS A 178 -26.77 -2.27 1.22
CA LYS A 178 -28.04 -1.82 1.83
C LYS A 178 -27.95 -1.52 3.34
N ALA A 179 -27.03 -2.16 4.05
CA ALA A 179 -26.89 -1.99 5.49
C ALA A 179 -25.85 -0.91 5.88
N GLY A 180 -25.22 -0.24 4.92
CA GLY A 180 -24.27 0.86 5.15
C GLY A 180 -23.11 0.46 6.05
N LEU A 181 -22.66 1.39 6.90
CA LEU A 181 -21.56 1.16 7.86
C LEU A 181 -21.83 -0.04 8.79
N VAL A 182 -23.07 -0.28 9.18
CA VAL A 182 -23.43 -1.46 9.97
C VAL A 182 -23.15 -2.75 9.21
N GLY A 183 -23.42 -2.78 7.90
CA GLY A 183 -23.08 -3.92 7.03
C GLY A 183 -21.58 -4.18 6.96
N LEU A 184 -20.78 -3.12 6.81
CA LEU A 184 -19.32 -3.20 6.86
C LEU A 184 -18.82 -3.73 8.21
N ALA A 185 -19.29 -3.16 9.32
CA ALA A 185 -18.90 -3.62 10.66
C ALA A 185 -19.26 -5.10 10.88
N LYS A 186 -20.44 -5.54 10.44
CA LYS A 186 -20.85 -6.96 10.52
C LYS A 186 -20.00 -7.88 9.63
N SER A 187 -19.48 -7.39 8.50
CA SER A 187 -18.54 -8.16 7.66
C SER A 187 -17.20 -8.45 8.34
N LEU A 188 -16.89 -7.75 9.43
CA LEU A 188 -15.69 -7.90 10.26
C LEU A 188 -15.93 -8.77 11.51
N LYS A 189 -17.08 -9.43 11.63
CA LYS A 189 -17.42 -10.25 12.81
C LYS A 189 -16.34 -11.27 13.14
N GLU A 190 -15.85 -12.00 12.15
CA GLU A 190 -14.78 -12.99 12.32
C GLU A 190 -13.47 -12.33 12.74
N SER A 191 -13.13 -11.21 12.11
CA SER A 191 -11.94 -10.42 12.42
C SER A 191 -11.95 -9.94 13.88
N TYR A 192 -13.07 -9.39 14.31
CA TYR A 192 -13.23 -8.95 15.71
C TYR A 192 -13.16 -10.11 16.69
N ARG A 193 -13.72 -11.27 16.33
CA ARG A 193 -13.62 -12.48 17.15
C ARG A 193 -12.17 -12.93 17.32
N ASN A 194 -11.42 -13.00 16.23
CA ASN A 194 -10.02 -13.41 16.26
C ASN A 194 -9.18 -12.42 17.08
N ILE A 195 -9.31 -11.12 16.85
CA ILE A 195 -8.61 -10.07 17.62
C ILE A 195 -9.00 -10.15 19.11
N SER A 196 -10.30 -10.24 19.42
CA SER A 196 -10.79 -10.29 20.80
C SER A 196 -10.26 -11.49 21.57
N ARG A 197 -10.23 -12.68 20.92
CA ARG A 197 -9.68 -13.91 21.50
C ARG A 197 -8.19 -13.77 21.77
N THR A 198 -7.42 -13.38 20.75
CA THR A 198 -5.95 -13.28 20.86
C THR A 198 -5.49 -12.20 21.85
N LEU A 199 -6.30 -11.17 22.08
CA LEU A 199 -6.03 -10.13 23.09
C LEU A 199 -6.47 -10.47 24.49
N ASP A 200 -7.21 -11.56 24.71
CA ASP A 200 -7.98 -11.76 25.95
C ASP A 200 -8.86 -10.53 26.28
N TYR A 201 -9.44 -9.91 25.22
CA TYR A 201 -10.14 -8.64 25.32
C TYR A 201 -11.18 -8.57 26.45
N PRO A 202 -12.00 -9.62 26.72
CA PRO A 202 -12.95 -9.60 27.84
C PRO A 202 -12.29 -9.45 29.23
N GLN A 203 -11.00 -9.76 29.36
CA GLN A 203 -10.23 -9.63 30.60
C GLN A 203 -9.51 -8.27 30.70
N SER A 204 -9.54 -7.48 29.63
CA SER A 204 -8.80 -6.23 29.51
C SER A 204 -9.41 -5.06 30.28
N GLU A 205 -8.59 -4.01 30.56
CA GLU A 205 -9.10 -2.76 31.13
C GLU A 205 -10.08 -2.08 30.18
N ALA A 206 -9.81 -2.11 28.86
CA ALA A 206 -10.68 -1.48 27.87
C ALA A 206 -12.09 -2.08 27.84
N TYR A 207 -12.22 -3.39 28.03
CA TYR A 207 -13.52 -4.05 28.06
C TYR A 207 -14.43 -3.52 29.19
N LYS A 208 -13.87 -3.20 30.35
CA LYS A 208 -14.64 -2.63 31.49
C LYS A 208 -15.32 -1.31 31.14
N ASN A 209 -14.73 -0.54 30.21
CA ASN A 209 -15.23 0.76 29.78
C ASN A 209 -16.07 0.70 28.49
N LEU A 210 -15.71 -0.17 27.54
CA LEU A 210 -16.30 -0.26 26.21
C LEU A 210 -17.35 -1.35 26.07
N GLY A 211 -17.23 -2.43 26.89
CA GLY A 211 -18.09 -3.61 26.82
C GLY A 211 -17.85 -4.45 25.58
N ASP A 212 -18.88 -5.20 25.18
CA ASP A 212 -18.84 -6.08 24.03
C ASP A 212 -18.64 -5.34 22.70
N VAL A 213 -18.18 -6.09 21.69
CA VAL A 213 -18.03 -5.64 20.30
C VAL A 213 -19.38 -5.16 19.76
N LYS A 214 -19.42 -3.93 19.24
CA LYS A 214 -20.58 -3.29 18.62
C LYS A 214 -20.41 -3.19 17.11
N TYR A 215 -21.52 -3.24 16.39
CA TYR A 215 -21.51 -3.15 14.91
C TYR A 215 -22.23 -1.90 14.39
N ASP A 216 -22.83 -1.12 15.28
CA ASP A 216 -23.67 0.05 14.98
C ASP A 216 -23.16 1.35 15.63
N ASP A 217 -21.98 1.31 16.23
CA ASP A 217 -21.37 2.44 16.94
C ASP A 217 -20.34 3.23 16.11
N THR A 218 -20.14 2.87 14.84
CA THR A 218 -19.19 3.56 13.96
C THR A 218 -19.67 4.96 13.61
N GLN A 219 -18.86 5.96 13.97
CA GLN A 219 -19.11 7.37 13.69
C GLN A 219 -17.97 7.93 12.84
N ILE A 220 -18.29 8.52 11.69
CA ILE A 220 -17.32 9.18 10.80
C ILE A 220 -17.28 10.66 11.14
N THR A 221 -16.07 11.23 11.18
CA THR A 221 -15.84 12.66 11.40
C THR A 221 -15.14 13.27 10.20
N LEU A 222 -15.78 14.30 9.61
CA LEU A 222 -15.28 15.04 8.45
C LEU A 222 -15.15 16.52 8.84
N VAL A 223 -13.93 16.93 9.20
CA VAL A 223 -13.65 18.27 9.71
C VAL A 223 -12.57 18.93 8.85
N LYS A 224 -12.79 20.16 8.41
CA LYS A 224 -11.81 20.93 7.63
C LYS A 224 -10.49 21.06 8.40
N GLY A 225 -9.38 20.84 7.72
CA GLY A 225 -8.03 20.88 8.30
C GLY A 225 -7.67 19.66 9.14
N LYS A 226 -8.51 18.60 9.13
CA LYS A 226 -8.24 17.32 9.80
C LYS A 226 -8.31 16.18 8.77
N GLU A 227 -7.61 15.09 9.06
CA GLU A 227 -7.84 13.84 8.35
C GLU A 227 -9.27 13.33 8.58
N PRO A 228 -9.88 12.62 7.61
CA PRO A 228 -11.10 11.87 7.87
C PRO A 228 -10.91 10.99 9.11
N GLY A 229 -11.85 11.05 10.05
CA GLY A 229 -11.73 10.33 11.32
C GLY A 229 -12.86 9.35 11.57
N MET A 230 -12.62 8.42 12.47
CA MET A 230 -13.61 7.42 12.90
C MET A 230 -13.58 7.26 14.41
N LYS A 231 -14.74 6.98 15.01
CA LYS A 231 -14.91 6.55 16.39
C LYS A 231 -15.69 5.24 16.45
N GLY A 232 -15.65 4.56 17.58
CA GLY A 232 -16.36 3.32 17.83
C GLY A 232 -15.50 2.07 17.72
N THR A 233 -16.16 0.93 17.77
CA THR A 233 -15.52 -0.40 17.78
C THR A 233 -14.54 -0.60 16.64
N MET A 234 -14.91 -0.24 15.41
CA MET A 234 -14.04 -0.40 14.24
C MET A 234 -12.71 0.37 14.42
N LYS A 235 -12.73 1.58 14.98
CA LYS A 235 -11.50 2.36 15.26
C LYS A 235 -10.62 1.66 16.31
N ASN A 236 -11.21 1.17 17.39
CA ASN A 236 -10.46 0.52 18.47
C ASN A 236 -9.81 -0.76 17.97
N PHE A 237 -10.55 -1.60 17.26
CA PHE A 237 -10.06 -2.85 16.70
C PHE A 237 -9.09 -2.65 15.52
N ASN A 238 -9.20 -1.52 14.77
CA ASN A 238 -8.18 -1.14 13.80
C ASN A 238 -6.83 -0.87 14.48
N SER A 239 -6.81 -0.23 15.63
CA SER A 239 -5.55 -0.01 16.38
C SER A 239 -4.88 -1.32 16.79
N ALA A 240 -5.67 -2.30 17.23
CA ALA A 240 -5.19 -3.64 17.54
C ALA A 240 -4.75 -4.40 16.27
N SER A 241 -5.52 -4.34 15.20
CA SER A 241 -5.18 -4.94 13.89
C SER A 241 -3.85 -4.42 13.36
N ASP A 242 -3.63 -3.10 13.35
CA ASP A 242 -2.38 -2.48 12.92
C ASP A 242 -1.19 -2.97 13.78
N ALA A 243 -1.35 -3.01 15.10
CA ALA A 243 -0.31 -3.50 16.00
C ALA A 243 0.00 -4.99 15.78
N PHE A 244 -1.01 -5.84 15.57
CA PHE A 244 -0.84 -7.25 15.25
C PHE A 244 -0.11 -7.48 13.94
N ILE A 245 -0.47 -6.75 12.88
CA ILE A 245 0.21 -6.82 11.58
C ILE A 245 1.69 -6.48 11.75
N LEU A 246 1.99 -5.38 12.43
CA LEU A 246 3.36 -4.94 12.66
C LEU A 246 4.14 -5.97 13.50
N GLN A 247 3.55 -6.46 14.59
CA GLN A 247 4.17 -7.48 15.45
C GLN A 247 4.39 -8.79 14.70
N TYR A 248 3.45 -9.23 13.86
CA TYR A 248 3.58 -10.43 13.05
C TYR A 248 4.72 -10.36 12.04
N TYR A 249 4.97 -9.17 11.49
CA TYR A 249 6.11 -8.99 10.58
C TYR A 249 7.44 -8.79 11.33
N GLU A 250 7.43 -8.15 12.50
CA GLU A 250 8.64 -7.89 13.28
C GLU A 250 9.15 -9.13 14.00
N GLU A 251 8.25 -9.93 14.61
CA GLU A 251 8.57 -11.11 15.39
C GLU A 251 8.74 -12.32 14.46
N PRO A 252 9.92 -13.01 14.46
CA PRO A 252 10.15 -14.18 13.63
C PRO A 252 9.28 -15.37 13.98
N ASP A 253 8.85 -15.46 15.26
CA ASP A 253 8.01 -16.53 15.78
C ASP A 253 6.53 -16.07 15.76
N ALA A 254 5.76 -16.65 14.85
CA ALA A 254 4.35 -16.30 14.66
C ALA A 254 3.49 -16.58 15.91
N ASP A 255 3.81 -17.62 16.69
CA ASP A 255 3.09 -17.94 17.93
C ASP A 255 3.35 -16.85 18.98
N LYS A 256 4.58 -16.33 19.08
CA LYS A 256 4.88 -15.20 19.96
C LYS A 256 4.20 -13.91 19.49
N ALA A 257 4.13 -13.69 18.17
CA ALA A 257 3.38 -12.55 17.62
C ALA A 257 1.89 -12.58 18.01
N ALA A 258 1.35 -13.76 18.28
CA ALA A 258 -0.03 -13.99 18.74
C ALA A 258 -0.13 -14.29 20.26
N PHE A 259 0.85 -13.87 21.05
CA PHE A 259 0.89 -14.11 22.51
C PHE A 259 0.82 -15.57 22.92
N GLY A 260 1.31 -16.48 22.09
CA GLY A 260 1.31 -17.94 22.30
C GLY A 260 0.13 -18.67 21.64
N GLU A 261 -0.81 -17.98 21.02
CA GLU A 261 -1.85 -18.61 20.22
C GLU A 261 -1.33 -19.05 18.84
N LYS A 262 -1.84 -20.20 18.38
CA LYS A 262 -1.54 -20.71 17.04
C LYS A 262 -2.55 -20.19 16.03
N LEU A 263 -2.20 -19.11 15.35
CA LEU A 263 -3.02 -18.51 14.30
C LEU A 263 -2.63 -19.06 12.94
N THR A 264 -3.62 -19.41 12.14
CA THR A 264 -3.44 -19.76 10.72
C THR A 264 -3.19 -18.51 9.87
N ARG A 265 -2.73 -18.70 8.64
CA ARG A 265 -2.63 -17.59 7.67
C ARG A 265 -3.97 -16.88 7.43
N ASP A 266 -5.07 -17.63 7.46
CA ASP A 266 -6.41 -17.08 7.29
C ASP A 266 -6.84 -16.25 8.51
N ASP A 267 -6.47 -16.66 9.73
CA ASP A 267 -6.70 -15.87 10.94
C ASP A 267 -5.94 -14.55 10.87
N TRP A 268 -4.67 -14.56 10.48
CA TRP A 268 -3.87 -13.35 10.27
C TRP A 268 -4.45 -12.44 9.19
N THR A 269 -4.90 -13.02 8.08
CA THR A 269 -5.59 -12.27 7.00
C THR A 269 -6.90 -11.67 7.51
N SER A 270 -7.65 -12.42 8.33
CA SER A 270 -8.87 -11.92 8.96
C SER A 270 -8.59 -10.77 9.92
N ILE A 271 -7.52 -10.84 10.72
CA ILE A 271 -7.08 -9.74 11.60
C ILE A 271 -6.73 -8.50 10.75
N ALA A 272 -5.94 -8.66 9.69
CA ALA A 272 -5.51 -7.57 8.82
C ALA A 272 -6.66 -6.89 8.07
N LYS A 273 -7.74 -7.63 7.78
CA LYS A 273 -8.93 -7.11 7.10
C LYS A 273 -9.55 -5.89 7.79
N VAL A 274 -9.45 -5.77 9.12
CA VAL A 274 -9.99 -4.61 9.85
C VAL A 274 -9.30 -3.34 9.39
N LYS A 275 -7.98 -3.38 9.22
CA LYS A 275 -7.18 -2.26 8.75
C LYS A 275 -7.50 -1.90 7.29
N ASP A 276 -7.64 -2.89 6.42
CA ASP A 276 -8.02 -2.67 5.01
C ASP A 276 -9.39 -1.96 4.93
N VAL A 277 -10.41 -2.46 5.65
CA VAL A 277 -11.75 -1.86 5.66
C VAL A 277 -11.75 -0.46 6.30
N TYR A 278 -10.99 -0.26 7.37
CA TYR A 278 -10.84 1.05 8.01
C TYR A 278 -10.26 2.09 7.05
N GLY A 279 -9.20 1.71 6.31
CA GLY A 279 -8.58 2.56 5.29
C GLY A 279 -9.53 2.87 4.14
N ASP A 280 -10.24 1.87 3.65
CA ASP A 280 -11.26 2.05 2.60
C ASP A 280 -12.31 3.07 3.01
N VAL A 281 -12.89 2.92 4.19
CA VAL A 281 -13.95 3.82 4.70
C VAL A 281 -13.47 5.26 4.78
N LEU A 282 -12.23 5.49 5.23
CA LEU A 282 -11.74 6.85 5.46
C LEU A 282 -11.19 7.52 4.20
N PHE A 283 -10.63 6.78 3.24
CA PHE A 283 -9.82 7.39 2.19
C PHE A 283 -10.28 7.08 0.76
N THR A 284 -11.23 6.14 0.53
CA THR A 284 -11.56 5.70 -0.83
C THR A 284 -12.92 6.12 -1.36
N ALA A 285 -13.75 6.79 -0.53
CA ALA A 285 -14.96 7.43 -1.05
C ALA A 285 -14.55 8.50 -2.08
N PRO A 286 -15.08 8.48 -3.32
CA PRO A 286 -14.57 9.31 -4.43
C PRO A 286 -14.40 10.79 -4.09
N ILE A 287 -15.38 11.41 -3.44
CA ILE A 287 -15.29 12.82 -3.07
C ILE A 287 -14.26 13.08 -1.95
N VAL A 288 -14.07 12.13 -1.03
CA VAL A 288 -13.05 12.20 0.01
C VAL A 288 -11.67 12.01 -0.62
N ALA A 289 -11.51 10.99 -1.46
CA ALA A 289 -10.27 10.72 -2.18
C ALA A 289 -9.80 11.92 -3.01
N ALA A 290 -10.71 12.53 -3.79
CA ALA A 290 -10.43 13.75 -4.57
C ALA A 290 -9.94 14.90 -3.68
N ASN A 291 -10.49 15.02 -2.46
CA ASN A 291 -10.11 16.09 -1.53
C ASN A 291 -8.72 15.85 -0.92
N VAL A 292 -8.50 14.67 -0.34
CA VAL A 292 -7.28 14.39 0.44
C VAL A 292 -6.06 14.05 -0.41
N ALA A 293 -6.27 13.50 -1.63
CA ALA A 293 -5.16 13.14 -2.52
C ALA A 293 -4.71 14.29 -3.44
N HIS A 294 -5.47 15.37 -3.54
CA HIS A 294 -5.25 16.45 -4.51
C HIS A 294 -3.81 16.96 -4.56
N PRO A 295 -3.13 17.33 -3.44
CA PRO A 295 -1.77 17.85 -3.50
C PRO A 295 -0.77 16.81 -4.03
N LEU A 296 -0.95 15.54 -3.66
CA LEU A 296 -0.07 14.45 -4.11
C LEU A 296 -0.32 14.10 -5.58
N LEU A 297 -1.58 14.11 -6.03
CA LEU A 297 -1.93 13.92 -7.45
C LEU A 297 -1.30 14.98 -8.33
N MET A 298 -1.34 16.26 -7.93
CA MET A 298 -0.66 17.34 -8.64
C MET A 298 0.85 17.07 -8.76
N TYR A 299 1.47 16.75 -7.64
CA TYR A 299 2.91 16.46 -7.60
C TYR A 299 3.28 15.26 -8.49
N MET A 300 2.53 14.16 -8.41
CA MET A 300 2.77 12.98 -9.25
C MET A 300 2.56 13.27 -10.74
N LYS A 301 1.54 14.06 -11.10
CA LYS A 301 1.31 14.49 -12.47
C LYS A 301 2.48 15.30 -13.00
N ASP A 302 3.00 16.23 -12.21
CA ASP A 302 4.15 17.06 -12.60
C ASP A 302 5.41 16.20 -12.81
N GLU A 303 5.68 15.23 -11.95
CA GLU A 303 6.80 14.28 -12.11
C GLU A 303 6.65 13.45 -13.40
N LEU A 304 5.46 12.86 -13.66
CA LEU A 304 5.19 12.07 -14.87
C LEU A 304 5.32 12.88 -16.18
N ASN A 305 5.25 14.21 -16.10
CA ASN A 305 5.42 15.13 -17.23
C ASN A 305 6.81 15.80 -17.27
N SER A 306 7.72 15.45 -16.37
CA SER A 306 9.07 15.99 -16.31
C SER A 306 9.94 15.43 -17.46
N LYS A 307 10.63 16.30 -18.20
CA LYS A 307 11.38 15.88 -19.40
C LYS A 307 12.69 15.15 -19.12
N ASN A 308 13.32 15.43 -17.98
CA ASN A 308 14.67 14.93 -17.66
C ASN A 308 14.67 13.87 -16.56
N ARG A 309 13.49 13.61 -15.98
CA ARG A 309 13.34 12.67 -14.89
C ARG A 309 13.37 11.23 -15.42
N LYS A 310 14.18 10.39 -14.81
CA LYS A 310 14.20 8.95 -15.05
C LYS A 310 13.57 8.16 -13.92
N PHE A 311 13.76 8.62 -12.68
CA PHE A 311 13.27 7.91 -11.51
C PHE A 311 12.81 8.88 -10.43
N THR A 312 11.58 8.70 -9.98
CA THR A 312 11.01 9.44 -8.84
C THR A 312 10.56 8.45 -7.79
N PHE A 313 10.99 8.66 -6.54
CA PHE A 313 10.55 7.90 -5.38
C PHE A 313 9.86 8.81 -4.38
N LEU A 314 8.56 8.62 -4.20
CA LEU A 314 7.71 9.36 -3.27
C LEU A 314 7.36 8.46 -2.10
N CYS A 315 7.79 8.80 -0.87
CA CYS A 315 7.52 7.99 0.30
C CYS A 315 6.50 8.63 1.23
N GLY A 316 5.34 7.98 1.35
CA GLY A 316 4.24 8.37 2.23
C GLY A 316 3.66 7.20 3.01
N HIS A 317 2.34 7.11 3.02
CA HIS A 317 1.55 6.21 3.86
C HIS A 317 0.59 5.35 3.04
N ASP A 318 -0.02 4.36 3.70
CA ASP A 318 -1.13 3.57 3.13
C ASP A 318 -2.31 4.44 2.70
N SER A 319 -2.64 5.49 3.47
CA SER A 319 -3.68 6.47 3.13
C SER A 319 -3.40 7.21 1.81
N ASN A 320 -2.13 7.47 1.49
CA ASN A 320 -1.74 8.08 0.22
C ASN A 320 -1.98 7.14 -0.96
N ILE A 321 -1.55 5.88 -0.86
CA ILE A 321 -1.82 4.88 -1.90
C ILE A 321 -3.33 4.68 -2.07
N ALA A 322 -4.06 4.51 -0.96
CA ALA A 322 -5.51 4.28 -0.99
C ALA A 322 -6.26 5.44 -1.66
N SER A 323 -5.98 6.69 -1.23
CA SER A 323 -6.68 7.86 -1.76
C SER A 323 -6.30 8.19 -3.21
N VAL A 324 -5.01 8.08 -3.58
CA VAL A 324 -4.56 8.29 -4.97
C VAL A 324 -5.18 7.25 -5.90
N ASN A 325 -5.12 5.95 -5.54
CA ASN A 325 -5.73 4.89 -6.34
C ASN A 325 -7.25 5.07 -6.50
N ALA A 326 -7.94 5.48 -5.43
CA ALA A 326 -9.38 5.73 -5.48
C ALA A 326 -9.73 6.94 -6.36
N ALA A 327 -9.00 8.05 -6.23
CA ALA A 327 -9.19 9.25 -7.04
C ALA A 327 -8.92 9.01 -8.53
N LEU A 328 -7.91 8.21 -8.85
CA LEU A 328 -7.59 7.79 -10.22
C LEU A 328 -8.54 6.70 -10.75
N GLY A 329 -9.44 6.17 -9.93
CA GLY A 329 -10.41 5.14 -10.34
C GLY A 329 -9.77 3.78 -10.58
N VAL A 330 -8.75 3.41 -9.83
CA VAL A 330 -8.21 2.04 -9.84
C VAL A 330 -9.32 1.06 -9.47
N GLU A 331 -9.41 -0.04 -10.19
CA GLU A 331 -10.36 -1.12 -9.91
C GLU A 331 -10.04 -1.79 -8.58
N ARG A 332 -11.05 -2.34 -7.92
CA ARG A 332 -10.85 -3.10 -6.68
C ARG A 332 -9.99 -4.34 -6.95
N TYR A 333 -9.04 -4.59 -6.08
CA TYR A 333 -8.15 -5.74 -6.14
C TYR A 333 -7.99 -6.39 -4.76
N SER A 334 -7.45 -7.59 -4.76
CA SER A 334 -7.07 -8.31 -3.55
C SER A 334 -5.72 -8.98 -3.81
N LEU A 335 -4.71 -8.59 -3.08
CA LEU A 335 -3.33 -9.02 -3.32
C LEU A 335 -3.12 -10.47 -2.86
N PRO A 336 -2.56 -11.33 -3.71
CA PRO A 336 -2.14 -12.68 -3.31
C PRO A 336 -0.91 -12.63 -2.38
N ASN A 337 -0.64 -13.72 -1.68
CA ASN A 337 0.56 -13.93 -0.86
C ASN A 337 0.82 -12.85 0.22
N SER A 338 -0.18 -12.05 0.56
CA SER A 338 -0.13 -11.05 1.63
C SER A 338 -1.32 -11.19 2.56
N ILE A 339 -1.13 -10.98 3.86
CA ILE A 339 -2.23 -10.85 4.82
C ILE A 339 -2.94 -9.50 4.68
N GLU A 340 -2.23 -8.43 4.32
CA GLU A 340 -2.80 -7.14 3.94
C GLU A 340 -3.19 -7.17 2.46
N LYS A 341 -4.47 -7.04 2.14
CA LYS A 341 -5.00 -7.30 0.79
C LYS A 341 -5.00 -6.09 -0.13
N VAL A 342 -4.75 -4.89 0.40
CA VAL A 342 -4.90 -3.64 -0.36
C VAL A 342 -3.60 -2.84 -0.42
N THR A 343 -3.02 -2.50 0.73
CA THR A 343 -1.82 -1.65 0.81
C THR A 343 -0.80 -2.25 1.79
N PRO A 344 -0.15 -3.36 1.44
CA PRO A 344 0.83 -3.99 2.33
C PRO A 344 1.93 -3.03 2.79
N ILE A 345 2.49 -3.30 3.97
CA ILE A 345 3.64 -2.54 4.47
C ILE A 345 4.77 -2.53 3.43
N GLY A 346 5.40 -1.38 3.21
CA GLY A 346 6.46 -1.22 2.21
C GLY A 346 6.01 -1.34 0.74
N SER A 347 4.69 -1.47 0.45
CA SER A 347 4.20 -1.56 -0.92
C SER A 347 4.39 -0.26 -1.72
N LYS A 348 4.51 -0.41 -3.03
CA LYS A 348 4.82 0.67 -3.96
C LYS A 348 3.92 0.60 -5.19
N VAL A 349 3.21 1.68 -5.51
CA VAL A 349 2.57 1.83 -6.82
C VAL A 349 3.62 2.38 -7.78
N VAL A 350 3.87 1.65 -8.84
CA VAL A 350 4.94 1.91 -9.81
C VAL A 350 4.32 2.24 -11.16
N TYR A 351 4.59 3.42 -11.66
CA TYR A 351 4.25 3.87 -13.01
C TYR A 351 5.49 3.75 -13.86
N GLU A 352 5.47 2.85 -14.85
CA GLU A 352 6.54 2.56 -15.79
C GLU A 352 6.24 3.23 -17.13
N LYS A 353 6.98 4.27 -17.48
CA LYS A 353 6.79 4.99 -18.75
C LYS A 353 7.69 4.39 -19.82
N TRP A 354 7.06 3.87 -20.86
CA TRP A 354 7.70 3.17 -21.97
C TRP A 354 7.56 3.95 -23.26
N ILE A 355 8.62 4.03 -24.07
CA ILE A 355 8.59 4.60 -25.42
C ILE A 355 8.57 3.47 -26.44
N GLU A 356 7.58 3.47 -27.34
CA GLU A 356 7.57 2.59 -28.50
C GLU A 356 8.63 3.04 -29.52
N LYS A 357 9.64 2.22 -29.74
CA LYS A 357 10.83 2.56 -30.53
C LYS A 357 10.51 2.96 -31.98
N ALA A 358 9.49 2.32 -32.58
CA ALA A 358 9.11 2.55 -33.97
C ALA A 358 8.40 3.89 -34.20
N THR A 359 7.62 4.36 -33.20
CA THR A 359 6.75 5.54 -33.39
C THR A 359 7.10 6.71 -32.47
N GLY A 360 7.89 6.47 -31.42
CA GLY A 360 8.13 7.45 -30.36
C GLY A 360 6.94 7.69 -29.42
N LYS A 361 5.85 6.92 -29.56
CA LYS A 361 4.69 7.05 -28.67
C LYS A 361 5.00 6.54 -27.26
N GLU A 362 4.42 7.21 -26.28
CA GLU A 362 4.60 6.89 -24.88
C GLU A 362 3.44 6.04 -24.35
N TYR A 363 3.77 5.06 -23.52
CA TYR A 363 2.84 4.14 -22.86
C TYR A 363 3.20 4.02 -21.38
N VAL A 364 2.24 3.59 -20.56
CA VAL A 364 2.43 3.44 -19.11
C VAL A 364 1.95 2.08 -18.64
N GLY A 365 2.85 1.34 -17.99
CA GLY A 365 2.50 0.20 -17.15
C GLY A 365 2.27 0.68 -15.72
N VAL A 366 1.26 0.17 -15.03
CA VAL A 366 1.00 0.53 -13.64
C VAL A 366 0.87 -0.75 -12.81
N ASN A 367 1.76 -0.90 -11.85
CA ASN A 367 1.87 -2.10 -11.02
C ASN A 367 1.92 -1.74 -9.54
N LEU A 368 1.43 -2.63 -8.68
CA LEU A 368 1.67 -2.59 -7.25
C LEU A 368 2.75 -3.63 -6.92
N VAL A 369 3.89 -3.17 -6.45
CA VAL A 369 5.05 -3.98 -6.07
C VAL A 369 5.10 -4.08 -4.55
N TYR A 370 5.20 -5.30 -4.01
CA TYR A 370 5.19 -5.54 -2.57
C TYR A 370 5.91 -6.85 -2.22
N GLN A 371 6.46 -6.93 -1.03
CA GLN A 371 6.97 -8.18 -0.49
C GLN A 371 5.80 -9.05 -0.01
N SER A 372 5.85 -10.35 -0.30
CA SER A 372 4.89 -11.29 0.28
C SER A 372 5.03 -11.32 1.81
N THR A 373 4.01 -11.83 2.51
CA THR A 373 4.10 -12.02 3.95
C THR A 373 5.31 -12.85 4.35
N ASP A 374 5.64 -13.90 3.58
CA ASP A 374 6.79 -14.76 3.86
C ASP A 374 8.12 -14.03 3.65
N GLN A 375 8.22 -13.22 2.58
CA GLN A 375 9.39 -12.38 2.34
C GLN A 375 9.60 -11.37 3.47
N LEU A 376 8.53 -10.74 3.96
CA LEU A 376 8.58 -9.80 5.10
C LEU A 376 9.01 -10.49 6.39
N GLN A 377 8.46 -11.67 6.72
CA GLN A 377 8.81 -12.39 7.93
C GLN A 377 10.25 -12.91 7.94
N GLN A 378 10.71 -13.42 6.81
CA GLN A 378 12.01 -14.08 6.67
C GLN A 378 13.16 -13.12 6.38
N ASN A 379 12.92 -11.81 6.19
CA ASN A 379 13.91 -10.88 5.64
C ASN A 379 14.55 -11.41 4.36
N ALA A 380 13.73 -11.97 3.46
CA ALA A 380 14.23 -12.63 2.27
C ALA A 380 14.99 -11.64 1.37
N PRO A 381 16.22 -11.96 0.94
CA PRO A 381 16.93 -11.17 -0.04
C PRO A 381 16.13 -11.08 -1.34
N LEU A 382 16.17 -9.91 -1.99
CA LEU A 382 15.47 -9.67 -3.23
C LEU A 382 16.45 -9.46 -4.38
N ASP A 383 16.17 -10.14 -5.49
CA ASP A 383 16.84 -9.98 -6.77
C ASP A 383 15.89 -10.29 -7.93
N LEU A 384 16.40 -10.42 -9.15
CA LEU A 384 15.56 -10.70 -10.32
C LEU A 384 14.98 -12.12 -10.32
N ASP A 385 15.67 -13.08 -9.68
CA ASP A 385 15.24 -14.47 -9.56
C ASP A 385 14.33 -14.68 -8.34
N HIS A 386 14.52 -13.87 -7.29
CA HIS A 386 13.74 -13.86 -6.05
C HIS A 386 13.04 -12.49 -5.86
N ALA A 387 12.23 -12.15 -6.84
CA ALA A 387 11.60 -10.84 -6.92
C ALA A 387 10.49 -10.63 -5.88
N PRO A 388 10.15 -9.37 -5.52
CA PRO A 388 8.91 -9.07 -4.85
C PRO A 388 7.72 -9.43 -5.72
N GLN A 389 6.53 -9.43 -5.15
CA GLN A 389 5.29 -9.62 -5.90
C GLN A 389 5.01 -8.39 -6.76
N VAL A 390 4.60 -8.61 -8.01
CA VAL A 390 4.21 -7.54 -8.94
C VAL A 390 2.76 -7.79 -9.37
N PHE A 391 1.87 -6.90 -8.98
CA PHE A 391 0.43 -7.00 -9.28
C PHE A 391 0.00 -5.88 -10.23
N PRO A 392 -0.47 -6.19 -11.46
CA PRO A 392 -0.87 -5.18 -12.43
C PRO A 392 -2.17 -4.50 -11.99
N LEU A 393 -2.14 -3.17 -11.86
CA LEU A 393 -3.33 -2.39 -11.56
C LEU A 393 -4.13 -2.09 -12.83
N SER A 394 -5.47 -2.06 -12.69
CA SER A 394 -6.39 -1.68 -13.75
C SER A 394 -7.20 -0.46 -13.35
N PHE A 395 -7.53 0.39 -14.34
CA PHE A 395 -8.31 1.61 -14.14
C PHE A 395 -9.70 1.45 -14.77
N LYS A 396 -10.72 1.88 -14.04
CA LYS A 396 -12.11 1.86 -14.52
C LYS A 396 -12.24 2.65 -15.82
N GLY A 397 -12.79 2.00 -16.85
CA GLY A 397 -13.05 2.64 -18.14
C GLY A 397 -11.83 2.89 -19.02
N LEU A 398 -10.63 2.47 -18.62
CA LEU A 398 -9.44 2.48 -19.49
C LEU A 398 -9.12 1.08 -19.98
N GLN A 399 -8.55 0.99 -21.19
CA GLN A 399 -8.15 -0.28 -21.78
C GLN A 399 -6.65 -0.29 -22.05
N LYS A 400 -6.00 -1.39 -21.67
CA LYS A 400 -4.62 -1.68 -22.01
C LYS A 400 -4.52 -2.17 -23.44
N ASN A 401 -3.37 -1.89 -24.09
CA ASN A 401 -3.02 -2.53 -25.35
C ASN A 401 -2.69 -4.02 -25.16
N ALA A 402 -2.37 -4.72 -26.24
CA ALA A 402 -2.03 -6.15 -26.22
C ALA A 402 -0.79 -6.48 -25.35
N ASP A 403 0.08 -5.50 -25.09
CA ASP A 403 1.29 -5.64 -24.27
C ASP A 403 1.05 -5.27 -22.80
N GLY A 404 -0.21 -4.98 -22.41
CA GLY A 404 -0.61 -4.67 -21.04
C GLY A 404 -0.35 -3.23 -20.60
N LEU A 405 -0.12 -2.31 -21.53
CA LEU A 405 0.18 -0.90 -21.28
C LEU A 405 -1.01 0.00 -21.64
N TYR A 406 -1.19 1.08 -20.89
CA TYR A 406 -2.06 2.21 -21.25
C TYR A 406 -1.30 3.20 -22.14
N SER A 407 -1.97 3.97 -23.00
CA SER A 407 -1.30 5.13 -23.60
C SER A 407 -1.01 6.16 -22.50
N PHE A 408 0.11 6.89 -22.64
CA PHE A 408 0.46 7.95 -21.69
C PHE A 408 -0.63 9.04 -21.63
N GLU A 409 -1.22 9.35 -22.77
CA GLU A 409 -2.32 10.31 -22.90
C GLU A 409 -3.50 9.91 -22.01
N GLN A 410 -3.96 8.63 -22.05
CA GLN A 410 -5.05 8.14 -21.19
C GLN A 410 -4.72 8.30 -19.70
N ILE A 411 -3.49 7.99 -19.28
CA ILE A 411 -3.05 8.13 -17.90
C ILE A 411 -2.99 9.61 -17.49
N ASN A 412 -2.41 10.45 -18.35
CA ASN A 412 -2.31 11.90 -18.07
C ASN A 412 -3.69 12.56 -17.97
N GLU A 413 -4.62 12.23 -18.87
CA GLU A 413 -6.01 12.67 -18.79
C GLU A 413 -6.69 12.21 -17.50
N ARG A 414 -6.42 10.98 -17.05
CA ARG A 414 -6.96 10.46 -15.81
C ARG A 414 -6.42 11.24 -14.60
N PHE A 415 -5.14 11.60 -14.57
CA PHE A 415 -4.59 12.49 -13.56
C PHE A 415 -5.24 13.87 -13.59
N GLU A 416 -5.45 14.45 -14.78
CA GLU A 416 -6.16 15.72 -14.92
C GLU A 416 -7.59 15.67 -14.38
N GLN A 417 -8.34 14.64 -14.75
CA GLN A 417 -9.70 14.43 -14.24
C GLN A 417 -9.71 14.33 -12.71
N ALA A 418 -8.77 13.58 -12.11
CA ALA A 418 -8.67 13.42 -10.67
C ALA A 418 -8.28 14.72 -9.96
N VAL A 419 -7.38 15.52 -10.55
CA VAL A 419 -6.99 16.83 -10.03
C VAL A 419 -8.17 17.80 -10.12
N ASN A 420 -8.86 17.87 -11.25
CA ASN A 420 -9.98 18.79 -11.48
C ASN A 420 -11.20 18.42 -10.63
N ALA A 421 -11.40 17.14 -10.28
CA ALA A 421 -12.48 16.71 -9.39
C ALA A 421 -12.45 17.39 -8.01
N TYR A 422 -11.29 17.87 -7.57
CA TYR A 422 -11.17 18.69 -6.37
C TYR A 422 -11.87 20.04 -6.50
N ASP A 423 -11.85 20.68 -7.68
CA ASP A 423 -12.45 21.99 -7.90
C ASP A 423 -13.97 21.93 -7.84
N ASP A 424 -14.56 20.80 -8.20
CA ASP A 424 -16.00 20.54 -8.14
C ASP A 424 -16.54 20.36 -6.70
N ILE A 425 -15.66 20.22 -5.72
CA ILE A 425 -16.05 20.11 -4.28
C ILE A 425 -16.52 21.48 -3.80
N LYS A 426 -17.81 21.56 -3.52
CA LYS A 426 -18.50 22.76 -3.01
C LYS A 426 -18.43 22.85 -1.49
#